data_996214d79265821adc5c9d3859f95b57
#
_entry.id   996214d79265821adc5c9d3859f95b57
#
_cell.length_a   1.000
_cell.length_b   1.000
_cell.length_c   1.000
_cell.angle_alpha   90.00
_cell.angle_beta   90.00
_cell.angle_gamma   90.00
#
_symmetry.space_group_name_H-M   'P 1'
#
loop_
_entity.id
_entity.type
_entity.pdbx_description
1 polymer ?
#
loop_
_entity_poly.entity_id
_entity_poly.type
_entity_poly.pdbx_seq_one_letter_code
_entity_poly.pdbx_strand_id
1 'polypeptide(L)'
;MNEFLGLYPAWLEPGIGAGWVIGFIATIHVLFSHASVGAALVFAWLARRAVTANQPQHLDFIRKYGAFLLIFSYVLGSVTGPGIWFAATIANPRGISALIHNFVWLWATEWVFFLIEVAGVYLLVYLAGRVPIKTYLRYCTIFALSSVGTLLIIVGILSFMLWPGQDSWYQTGGVLSAFFGESMFAQLSARFFFMLTITGVVGGFAAAKTADPAEKSYIARTLSGLGAMGAVLGTASLYWFASTLTSDATIVSATRMPESFATMMWAALAVTLVYFALTAWRPSVMNLPLTVAATLVILVLGLAPSETAREIVRKPWVAGRFVYANQIIGRDVPALEVKSELPVLSKNGFLATHPFMPENLRKPSGKWERLEAGRLIAACSSCHSLTDTGIRPIAKYFPAEADAAGINDWLSAGLYRGHIVYMPPLPLPELDRDVMSEFLAEIIAVQKTDPQRAANYAVKGFPKDSVGGK
;
A
#
# COMPACT_ATOMS: atom_id res chain seq x y z
N MET A 1 -23.55 -11.81 12.87
CA MET A 1 -22.35 -11.50 12.07
C MET A 1 -22.73 -10.40 11.09
N ASN A 2 -21.83 -9.49 10.78
CA ASN A 2 -22.18 -8.35 9.94
C ASN A 2 -22.42 -8.82 8.49
N GLU A 3 -23.67 -8.77 8.02
CA GLU A 3 -24.02 -9.18 6.64
C GLU A 3 -23.32 -8.31 5.59
N PHE A 4 -23.16 -7.01 5.90
CA PHE A 4 -22.50 -6.04 5.05
C PHE A 4 -21.02 -6.34 4.79
N LEU A 5 -20.30 -6.88 5.77
CA LEU A 5 -18.89 -7.22 5.69
C LEU A 5 -18.68 -8.70 6.01
N GLY A 6 -19.25 -9.58 5.20
CA GLY A 6 -19.16 -11.03 5.40
C GLY A 6 -17.74 -11.53 5.64
N LEU A 7 -17.59 -12.61 6.36
CA LEU A 7 -16.31 -13.27 6.56
C LEU A 7 -16.03 -14.22 5.40
N TYR A 8 -14.90 -14.00 4.73
CA TYR A 8 -14.41 -14.87 3.65
C TYR A 8 -13.07 -15.49 4.03
N PRO A 9 -12.69 -16.65 3.47
CA PRO A 9 -11.36 -17.19 3.64
C PRO A 9 -10.32 -16.17 3.18
N ALA A 10 -9.30 -15.92 4.01
CA ALA A 10 -8.18 -15.08 3.64
C ALA A 10 -7.02 -15.95 3.16
N TRP A 11 -6.29 -15.46 2.15
CA TRP A 11 -5.07 -16.10 1.72
C TRP A 11 -4.00 -15.96 2.80
N LEU A 12 -3.48 -17.11 3.21
CA LEU A 12 -2.39 -17.22 4.17
C LEU A 12 -1.08 -17.46 3.41
N GLU A 13 -0.15 -16.54 3.54
CA GLU A 13 1.23 -16.72 3.07
C GLU A 13 2.16 -16.74 4.30
N PRO A 14 2.65 -17.91 4.71
CA PRO A 14 3.36 -18.06 5.98
C PRO A 14 4.82 -17.61 5.95
N GLY A 15 5.44 -17.50 4.76
CA GLY A 15 6.85 -17.11 4.62
C GLY A 15 7.08 -15.61 4.72
N ILE A 16 6.48 -14.85 3.83
CA ILE A 16 6.69 -13.39 3.75
C ILE A 16 5.51 -12.57 4.26
N GLY A 17 4.34 -13.19 4.40
CA GLY A 17 3.08 -12.54 4.76
C GLY A 17 2.39 -11.86 3.57
N ALA A 18 1.07 -12.05 3.47
CA ALA A 18 0.26 -11.54 2.36
C ALA A 18 0.35 -10.00 2.20
N GLY A 19 0.47 -9.27 3.31
CA GLY A 19 0.61 -7.82 3.30
C GLY A 19 1.88 -7.32 2.60
N TRP A 20 2.96 -8.13 2.61
CA TRP A 20 4.20 -7.78 1.91
C TRP A 20 4.04 -7.85 0.38
N VAL A 21 3.28 -8.84 -0.10
CA VAL A 21 2.97 -8.97 -1.54
C VAL A 21 2.20 -7.74 -2.03
N ILE A 22 1.19 -7.29 -1.27
CA ILE A 22 0.44 -6.07 -1.57
C ILE A 22 1.37 -4.86 -1.60
N GLY A 23 2.23 -4.70 -0.58
CA GLY A 23 3.18 -3.60 -0.47
C GLY A 23 4.19 -3.55 -1.62
N PHE A 24 4.69 -4.71 -2.05
CA PHE A 24 5.62 -4.82 -3.18
C PHE A 24 4.95 -4.37 -4.49
N ILE A 25 3.77 -4.89 -4.81
CA ILE A 25 3.02 -4.51 -6.02
C ILE A 25 2.68 -3.02 -5.96
N ALA A 26 2.23 -2.51 -4.80
CA ALA A 26 1.88 -1.12 -4.62
C ALA A 26 3.09 -0.18 -4.83
N THR A 27 4.27 -0.53 -4.33
CA THR A 27 5.49 0.26 -4.50
C THR A 27 5.83 0.44 -5.99
N ILE A 28 5.76 -0.65 -6.76
CA ILE A 28 6.01 -0.62 -8.20
C ILE A 28 4.90 0.17 -8.93
N HIS A 29 3.65 -0.04 -8.56
CA HIS A 29 2.50 0.67 -9.14
C HIS A 29 2.59 2.18 -8.92
N VAL A 30 3.01 2.62 -7.75
CA VAL A 30 3.20 4.05 -7.43
C VAL A 30 4.24 4.69 -8.35
N LEU A 31 5.32 4.00 -8.68
CA LEU A 31 6.30 4.51 -9.65
C LEU A 31 5.65 4.75 -11.01
N PHE A 32 4.87 3.80 -11.52
CA PHE A 32 4.22 3.89 -12.83
C PHE A 32 3.13 4.96 -12.87
N SER A 33 2.27 5.00 -11.88
CA SER A 33 1.16 5.96 -11.80
C SER A 33 1.65 7.39 -11.61
N HIS A 34 2.60 7.62 -10.71
CA HIS A 34 3.13 8.96 -10.46
C HIS A 34 3.93 9.49 -11.67
N ALA A 35 4.66 8.62 -12.39
CA ALA A 35 5.32 9.02 -13.64
C ALA A 35 4.31 9.51 -14.69
N SER A 36 3.14 8.89 -14.81
CA SER A 36 2.09 9.29 -15.75
C SER A 36 1.43 10.61 -15.35
N VAL A 37 0.96 10.71 -14.11
CA VAL A 37 0.23 11.90 -13.63
C VAL A 37 1.10 13.16 -13.73
N GLY A 38 2.36 13.06 -13.33
CA GLY A 38 3.27 14.21 -13.45
C GLY A 38 3.66 14.53 -14.88
N ALA A 39 3.82 13.52 -15.74
CA ALA A 39 4.06 13.75 -17.17
C ALA A 39 2.88 14.48 -17.84
N ALA A 40 1.63 14.21 -17.42
CA ALA A 40 0.46 14.88 -17.93
C ALA A 40 0.52 16.41 -17.71
N LEU A 41 0.99 16.84 -16.53
CA LEU A 41 1.22 18.26 -16.23
C LEU A 41 2.34 18.86 -17.11
N VAL A 42 3.44 18.13 -17.28
CA VAL A 42 4.54 18.55 -18.16
C VAL A 42 4.07 18.66 -19.60
N PHE A 43 3.25 17.75 -20.09
CA PHE A 43 2.70 17.79 -21.45
C PHE A 43 1.79 18.99 -21.66
N ALA A 44 0.88 19.26 -20.73
CA ALA A 44 0.02 20.45 -20.81
C ALA A 44 0.83 21.75 -20.82
N TRP A 45 1.88 21.82 -19.98
CA TRP A 45 2.77 22.97 -19.90
C TRP A 45 3.59 23.15 -21.18
N LEU A 46 4.23 22.10 -21.71
CA LEU A 46 5.00 22.15 -22.95
C LEU A 46 4.11 22.47 -24.17
N ALA A 47 2.91 21.86 -24.25
CA ALA A 47 1.96 22.18 -25.32
C ALA A 47 1.50 23.65 -25.27
N ARG A 48 1.29 24.18 -24.05
CA ARG A 48 1.01 25.62 -23.88
C ARG A 48 2.18 26.50 -24.36
N ARG A 49 3.42 26.12 -24.02
CA ARG A 49 4.63 26.82 -24.50
C ARG A 49 4.74 26.74 -26.03
N ALA A 50 4.43 25.60 -26.62
CA ALA A 50 4.42 25.45 -28.07
C ALA A 50 3.46 26.42 -28.76
N VAL A 51 2.31 26.71 -28.13
CA VAL A 51 1.33 27.71 -28.63
C VAL A 51 1.80 29.14 -28.36
N THR A 52 2.18 29.46 -27.10
CA THR A 52 2.39 30.84 -26.66
C THR A 52 3.75 31.43 -27.05
N ALA A 53 4.78 30.58 -27.10
CA ALA A 53 6.14 30.95 -27.44
C ALA A 53 6.56 30.50 -28.86
N ASN A 54 5.62 29.94 -29.64
CA ASN A 54 5.87 29.40 -30.99
C ASN A 54 7.03 28.38 -31.02
N GLN A 55 7.00 27.41 -30.11
CA GLN A 55 8.03 26.38 -29.94
C GLN A 55 7.49 24.97 -30.26
N PRO A 56 7.19 24.65 -31.52
CA PRO A 56 6.56 23.41 -31.93
C PRO A 56 7.45 22.14 -31.67
N GLN A 57 8.77 22.32 -31.48
CA GLN A 57 9.72 21.24 -31.20
C GLN A 57 9.37 20.49 -29.92
N HIS A 58 8.70 21.12 -28.94
CA HIS A 58 8.23 20.46 -27.73
C HIS A 58 7.27 19.30 -28.00
N LEU A 59 6.55 19.30 -29.13
CA LEU A 59 5.64 18.22 -29.50
C LEU A 59 6.37 16.89 -29.75
N ASP A 60 7.60 16.92 -30.25
CA ASP A 60 8.39 15.70 -30.46
C ASP A 60 8.79 15.07 -29.13
N PHE A 61 9.14 15.88 -28.12
CA PHE A 61 9.40 15.39 -26.78
C PHE A 61 8.12 14.78 -26.15
N ILE A 62 6.97 15.45 -26.24
CA ILE A 62 5.69 14.94 -25.73
C ILE A 62 5.39 13.58 -26.39
N ARG A 63 5.56 13.47 -27.71
CA ARG A 63 5.34 12.23 -28.45
C ARG A 63 6.26 11.10 -27.97
N LYS A 64 7.56 11.36 -27.83
CA LYS A 64 8.56 10.38 -27.36
C LYS A 64 8.29 9.94 -25.94
N TYR A 65 7.96 10.88 -25.05
CA TYR A 65 7.70 10.57 -23.66
C TYR A 65 6.33 9.86 -23.51
N GLY A 66 5.30 10.29 -24.24
CA GLY A 66 4.02 9.59 -24.27
C GLY A 66 4.15 8.15 -24.78
N ALA A 67 4.95 7.93 -25.85
CA ALA A 67 5.22 6.57 -26.34
C ALA A 67 5.93 5.69 -25.31
N PHE A 68 6.84 6.26 -24.52
CA PHE A 68 7.45 5.55 -23.39
C PHE A 68 6.40 5.24 -22.31
N LEU A 69 5.55 6.21 -21.94
CA LEU A 69 4.52 6.03 -20.92
C LEU A 69 3.46 5.00 -21.33
N LEU A 70 3.15 4.83 -22.61
CA LEU A 70 2.21 3.79 -23.07
C LEU A 70 2.62 2.41 -22.54
N ILE A 71 3.90 2.09 -22.51
CA ILE A 71 4.38 0.81 -21.99
C ILE A 71 4.64 0.92 -20.49
N PHE A 72 5.43 1.90 -20.08
CA PHE A 72 5.92 2.02 -18.71
C PHE A 72 4.80 2.27 -17.70
N SER A 73 3.87 3.17 -18.00
CA SER A 73 2.79 3.53 -17.06
C SER A 73 1.48 2.83 -17.38
N TYR A 74 1.08 2.77 -18.65
CA TYR A 74 -0.26 2.29 -18.98
C TYR A 74 -0.34 0.78 -19.17
N VAL A 75 0.66 0.12 -19.76
CA VAL A 75 0.67 -1.36 -19.80
C VAL A 75 1.03 -1.92 -18.44
N LEU A 76 2.19 -1.53 -17.87
CA LEU A 76 2.63 -2.08 -16.59
C LEU A 76 1.77 -1.61 -15.41
N GLY A 77 1.26 -0.38 -15.46
CA GLY A 77 0.31 0.15 -14.48
C GLY A 77 -1.03 -0.59 -14.50
N SER A 78 -1.55 -0.92 -15.71
CA SER A 78 -2.79 -1.70 -15.87
C SER A 78 -2.66 -3.16 -15.41
N VAL A 79 -1.46 -3.69 -15.29
CA VAL A 79 -1.21 -5.00 -14.68
C VAL A 79 -1.09 -4.88 -13.17
N THR A 80 -0.34 -3.90 -12.70
CA THR A 80 -0.06 -3.75 -11.26
C THR A 80 -1.24 -3.18 -10.47
N GLY A 81 -2.08 -2.32 -11.06
CA GLY A 81 -3.31 -1.81 -10.42
C GLY A 81 -4.28 -2.93 -10.05
N PRO A 82 -4.80 -3.70 -11.03
CA PRO A 82 -5.58 -4.91 -10.75
C PRO A 82 -4.84 -5.93 -9.89
N GLY A 83 -3.51 -6.01 -10.01
CA GLY A 83 -2.68 -6.85 -9.14
C GLY A 83 -2.79 -6.48 -7.66
N ILE A 84 -2.81 -5.18 -7.31
CA ILE A 84 -3.07 -4.72 -5.93
C ILE A 84 -4.48 -5.13 -5.50
N TRP A 85 -5.48 -4.90 -6.34
CA TRP A 85 -6.87 -5.27 -6.05
C TRP A 85 -7.02 -6.77 -5.79
N PHE A 86 -6.46 -7.60 -6.67
CA PHE A 86 -6.49 -9.05 -6.51
C PHE A 86 -5.81 -9.48 -5.20
N ALA A 87 -4.57 -9.01 -4.96
CA ALA A 87 -3.84 -9.35 -3.76
C ALA A 87 -4.55 -8.87 -2.47
N ALA A 88 -5.12 -7.65 -2.50
CA ALA A 88 -5.87 -7.12 -1.36
C ALA A 88 -7.18 -7.89 -1.12
N THR A 89 -7.88 -8.29 -2.18
CA THR A 89 -9.13 -9.06 -2.09
C THR A 89 -8.92 -10.43 -1.46
N ILE A 90 -7.85 -11.13 -1.82
CA ILE A 90 -7.59 -12.45 -1.26
C ILE A 90 -6.92 -12.40 0.12
N ALA A 91 -6.14 -11.35 0.42
CA ALA A 91 -5.43 -11.22 1.68
C ALA A 91 -6.26 -10.55 2.79
N ASN A 92 -7.13 -9.61 2.44
CA ASN A 92 -7.99 -8.90 3.39
C ASN A 92 -9.34 -8.53 2.76
N PRO A 93 -10.22 -9.51 2.49
CA PRO A 93 -11.51 -9.30 1.82
C PRO A 93 -12.41 -8.29 2.54
N ARG A 94 -12.42 -8.26 3.87
CA ARG A 94 -13.22 -7.28 4.63
C ARG A 94 -12.68 -5.86 4.51
N GLY A 95 -11.37 -5.69 4.48
CA GLY A 95 -10.76 -4.38 4.31
C GLY A 95 -11.11 -3.78 2.95
N ILE A 96 -10.96 -4.57 1.87
CA ILE A 96 -11.31 -4.11 0.53
C ILE A 96 -12.83 -3.90 0.38
N SER A 97 -13.65 -4.78 0.95
CA SER A 97 -15.10 -4.63 0.96
C SER A 97 -15.53 -3.32 1.62
N ALA A 98 -14.94 -2.96 2.76
CA ALA A 98 -15.22 -1.70 3.42
C ALA A 98 -14.88 -0.48 2.54
N LEU A 99 -13.77 -0.51 1.80
CA LEU A 99 -13.40 0.56 0.87
C LEU A 99 -14.34 0.64 -0.34
N ILE A 100 -14.74 -0.50 -0.90
CA ILE A 100 -15.68 -0.53 -2.04
C ILE A 100 -17.03 0.05 -1.63
N HIS A 101 -17.60 -0.41 -0.53
CA HIS A 101 -18.93 0.02 -0.10
C HIS A 101 -18.97 1.51 0.29
N ASN A 102 -17.92 2.01 0.93
CA ASN A 102 -17.85 3.43 1.27
C ASN A 102 -17.66 4.34 0.05
N PHE A 103 -16.99 3.87 -1.01
CA PHE A 103 -16.51 4.73 -2.10
C PHE A 103 -16.88 4.21 -3.50
N VAL A 104 -17.95 3.44 -3.65
CA VAL A 104 -18.31 2.81 -4.93
C VAL A 104 -18.36 3.79 -6.11
N TRP A 105 -18.97 4.97 -5.92
CA TRP A 105 -19.08 5.98 -6.98
C TRP A 105 -17.76 6.71 -7.24
N LEU A 106 -16.90 6.86 -6.23
CA LEU A 106 -15.57 7.41 -6.41
C LEU A 106 -14.65 6.44 -7.16
N TRP A 107 -14.73 5.15 -6.87
CA TRP A 107 -14.06 4.11 -7.65
C TRP A 107 -14.52 4.09 -9.11
N ALA A 108 -15.83 4.18 -9.34
CA ALA A 108 -16.38 4.24 -10.69
C ALA A 108 -15.90 5.49 -11.44
N THR A 109 -15.86 6.66 -10.79
CA THR A 109 -15.38 7.91 -11.37
C THR A 109 -13.90 7.85 -11.68
N GLU A 110 -13.09 7.30 -10.76
CA GLU A 110 -11.65 7.09 -10.98
C GLU A 110 -11.41 6.23 -12.22
N TRP A 111 -12.15 5.14 -12.36
CA TRP A 111 -12.03 4.26 -13.52
C TRP A 111 -12.35 4.97 -14.84
N VAL A 112 -13.35 5.85 -14.86
CA VAL A 112 -13.64 6.69 -16.03
C VAL A 112 -12.47 7.63 -16.35
N PHE A 113 -11.88 8.28 -15.34
CA PHE A 113 -10.71 9.13 -15.56
C PHE A 113 -9.51 8.33 -16.08
N PHE A 114 -9.28 7.13 -15.55
CA PHE A 114 -8.24 6.23 -16.05
C PHE A 114 -8.46 5.87 -17.55
N LEU A 115 -9.69 5.59 -17.96
CA LEU A 115 -10.00 5.36 -19.39
C LEU A 115 -9.70 6.58 -20.25
N ILE A 116 -10.02 7.78 -19.77
CA ILE A 116 -9.69 9.04 -20.46
C ILE A 116 -8.17 9.22 -20.56
N GLU A 117 -7.42 8.84 -19.52
CA GLU A 117 -5.95 8.88 -19.53
C GLU A 117 -5.36 7.91 -20.55
N VAL A 118 -5.83 6.66 -20.58
CA VAL A 118 -5.36 5.67 -21.56
C VAL A 118 -5.62 6.14 -22.99
N ALA A 119 -6.85 6.59 -23.27
CA ALA A 119 -7.19 7.14 -24.58
C ALA A 119 -6.38 8.42 -24.86
N GLY A 120 -6.22 9.28 -23.84
CA GLY A 120 -5.50 10.54 -23.93
C GLY A 120 -4.05 10.36 -24.34
N VAL A 121 -3.29 9.53 -23.64
CA VAL A 121 -1.87 9.29 -23.97
C VAL A 121 -1.71 8.69 -25.37
N TYR A 122 -2.60 7.78 -25.78
CA TYR A 122 -2.60 7.23 -27.13
C TYR A 122 -2.82 8.34 -28.17
N LEU A 123 -3.83 9.20 -27.96
CA LEU A 123 -4.11 10.33 -28.84
C LEU A 123 -2.95 11.32 -28.89
N LEU A 124 -2.29 11.60 -27.75
CA LEU A 124 -1.14 12.50 -27.69
C LEU A 124 0.03 11.97 -28.52
N VAL A 125 0.30 10.68 -28.48
CA VAL A 125 1.35 10.05 -29.30
C VAL A 125 0.99 10.08 -30.78
N TYR A 126 -0.26 9.73 -31.11
CA TYR A 126 -0.70 9.59 -32.52
C TYR A 126 -0.92 10.93 -33.20
N LEU A 127 -1.48 11.93 -32.52
CA LEU A 127 -1.89 13.20 -33.09
C LEU A 127 -0.80 14.30 -33.05
N ALA A 128 0.36 14.03 -32.44
CA ALA A 128 1.47 14.98 -32.40
C ALA A 128 1.88 15.40 -33.82
N GLY A 129 1.77 16.69 -34.13
CA GLY A 129 2.05 17.25 -35.46
C GLY A 129 0.99 16.95 -36.53
N ARG A 130 -0.10 16.22 -36.23
CA ARG A 130 -1.16 15.87 -37.20
C ARG A 130 -2.43 16.69 -37.04
N VAL A 131 -2.54 17.40 -35.93
CA VAL A 131 -3.69 18.32 -35.66
C VAL A 131 -3.18 19.71 -35.35
N PRO A 132 -4.05 20.76 -35.49
CA PRO A 132 -3.68 22.10 -35.08
C PRO A 132 -3.20 22.15 -33.63
N ILE A 133 -2.12 22.89 -33.38
CA ILE A 133 -1.44 22.94 -32.07
C ILE A 133 -2.36 23.37 -30.93
N LYS A 134 -3.36 24.21 -31.20
CA LYS A 134 -4.37 24.61 -30.20
C LYS A 134 -5.30 23.44 -29.82
N THR A 135 -5.63 22.60 -30.79
CA THR A 135 -6.41 21.35 -30.55
C THR A 135 -5.59 20.32 -29.74
N TYR A 136 -4.31 20.22 -30.09
CA TYR A 136 -3.38 19.37 -29.33
C TYR A 136 -3.25 19.80 -27.87
N LEU A 137 -3.15 21.12 -27.62
CA LEU A 137 -3.15 21.66 -26.26
C LEU A 137 -4.41 21.28 -25.47
N ARG A 138 -5.60 21.25 -26.11
CA ARG A 138 -6.84 20.83 -25.46
C ARG A 138 -6.74 19.36 -25.00
N TYR A 139 -6.22 18.46 -25.84
CA TYR A 139 -6.02 17.06 -25.45
C TYR A 139 -5.03 16.92 -24.30
N CYS A 140 -3.90 17.63 -24.32
CA CYS A 140 -2.95 17.66 -23.20
C CYS A 140 -3.60 18.18 -21.91
N THR A 141 -4.48 19.18 -22.00
CA THR A 141 -5.19 19.74 -20.84
C THR A 141 -6.21 18.75 -20.27
N ILE A 142 -6.99 18.09 -21.13
CA ILE A 142 -7.95 17.04 -20.69
C ILE A 142 -7.20 15.90 -20.01
N PHE A 143 -6.12 15.43 -20.62
CA PHE A 143 -5.27 14.39 -20.06
C PHE A 143 -4.73 14.79 -18.68
N ALA A 144 -4.22 16.03 -18.52
CA ALA A 144 -3.71 16.52 -17.25
C ALA A 144 -4.81 16.64 -16.17
N LEU A 145 -6.00 17.14 -16.54
CA LEU A 145 -7.11 17.26 -15.59
C LEU A 145 -7.63 15.90 -15.12
N SER A 146 -7.74 14.92 -16.02
CA SER A 146 -8.13 13.55 -15.67
C SER A 146 -7.10 12.93 -14.72
N SER A 147 -5.80 13.07 -15.04
CA SER A 147 -4.72 12.51 -14.22
C SER A 147 -4.66 13.12 -12.82
N VAL A 148 -4.87 14.43 -12.68
CA VAL A 148 -4.97 15.06 -11.36
C VAL A 148 -6.24 14.61 -10.63
N GLY A 149 -7.35 14.43 -11.34
CA GLY A 149 -8.60 13.90 -10.80
C GLY A 149 -8.43 12.48 -10.24
N THR A 150 -7.78 11.59 -10.99
CA THR A 150 -7.42 10.24 -10.53
C THR A 150 -6.57 10.30 -9.25
N LEU A 151 -5.51 11.13 -9.23
CA LEU A 151 -4.68 11.28 -8.04
C LEU A 151 -5.48 11.74 -6.83
N LEU A 152 -6.35 12.75 -6.99
CA LEU A 152 -7.20 13.27 -5.92
C LEU A 152 -8.12 12.19 -5.36
N ILE A 153 -8.81 11.45 -6.22
CA ILE A 153 -9.76 10.41 -5.82
C ILE A 153 -9.04 9.29 -5.07
N ILE A 154 -7.95 8.78 -5.62
CA ILE A 154 -7.18 7.70 -4.99
C ILE A 154 -6.64 8.14 -3.64
N VAL A 155 -6.09 9.34 -3.51
CA VAL A 155 -5.56 9.82 -2.22
C VAL A 155 -6.66 9.97 -1.19
N GLY A 156 -7.84 10.47 -1.56
CA GLY A 156 -8.97 10.57 -0.65
C GLY A 156 -9.43 9.20 -0.12
N ILE A 157 -9.54 8.21 -1.00
CA ILE A 157 -9.86 6.82 -0.61
C ILE A 157 -8.77 6.23 0.30
N LEU A 158 -7.49 6.42 -0.04
CA LEU A 158 -6.38 5.92 0.75
C LEU A 158 -6.25 6.61 2.12
N SER A 159 -6.62 7.89 2.23
CA SER A 159 -6.61 8.59 3.50
C SER A 159 -7.60 8.00 4.52
N PHE A 160 -8.74 7.51 4.04
CA PHE A 160 -9.72 6.79 4.86
C PHE A 160 -9.15 5.51 5.49
N MET A 161 -8.20 4.84 4.85
CA MET A 161 -7.56 3.66 5.44
C MET A 161 -6.82 3.98 6.74
N LEU A 162 -6.30 5.21 6.86
CA LEU A 162 -5.64 5.69 8.08
C LEU A 162 -6.66 6.17 9.11
N TRP A 163 -7.63 6.96 8.64
CA TRP A 163 -8.55 7.68 9.49
C TRP A 163 -9.81 8.07 8.71
N PRO A 164 -11.03 7.85 9.23
CA PRO A 164 -12.27 8.21 8.53
C PRO A 164 -12.60 9.71 8.57
N GLY A 165 -11.63 10.56 8.75
CA GLY A 165 -11.79 12.00 8.80
C GLY A 165 -12.16 12.53 10.18
N GLN A 166 -13.33 12.22 10.66
CA GLN A 166 -13.82 12.64 11.98
C GLN A 166 -14.51 11.47 12.67
N ASP A 167 -14.46 11.43 13.99
CA ASP A 167 -15.17 10.41 14.78
C ASP A 167 -16.68 10.38 14.50
N SER A 168 -17.26 11.53 14.13
CA SER A 168 -18.66 11.63 13.70
C SER A 168 -18.98 10.77 12.47
N TRP A 169 -17.99 10.43 11.63
CA TRP A 169 -18.21 9.55 10.49
C TRP A 169 -18.79 8.19 10.91
N TYR A 170 -18.34 7.63 12.02
CA TYR A 170 -18.87 6.34 12.51
C TYR A 170 -20.38 6.40 12.75
N GLN A 171 -20.94 7.58 13.08
CA GLN A 171 -22.37 7.79 13.28
C GLN A 171 -23.10 8.14 11.98
N THR A 172 -22.48 8.91 11.10
CA THR A 172 -23.14 9.49 9.92
C THR A 172 -22.92 8.69 8.63
N GLY A 173 -21.80 7.98 8.51
CA GLY A 173 -21.44 7.19 7.32
C GLY A 173 -21.24 8.00 6.03
N GLY A 174 -21.10 9.33 6.12
CA GLY A 174 -21.07 10.23 4.97
C GLY A 174 -19.81 10.02 4.09
N VAL A 175 -20.00 9.82 2.77
CA VAL A 175 -18.91 9.61 1.83
C VAL A 175 -17.90 10.77 1.81
N LEU A 176 -18.38 12.01 1.82
CA LEU A 176 -17.50 13.18 1.80
C LEU A 176 -16.72 13.35 3.11
N SER A 177 -17.31 13.07 4.25
CA SER A 177 -16.59 13.10 5.54
C SER A 177 -15.56 12.00 5.67
N ALA A 178 -15.80 10.84 5.05
CA ALA A 178 -14.80 9.78 4.94
C ALA A 178 -13.65 10.16 4.01
N PHE A 179 -13.96 10.82 2.89
CA PHE A 179 -13.02 11.17 1.84
C PHE A 179 -12.08 12.33 2.25
N PHE A 180 -12.65 13.42 2.79
CA PHE A 180 -11.91 14.60 3.23
C PHE A 180 -11.47 14.47 4.70
N GLY A 181 -10.70 13.40 4.97
CA GLY A 181 -10.11 13.20 6.27
C GLY A 181 -9.04 14.22 6.62
N GLU A 182 -8.71 14.35 7.89
CA GLU A 182 -7.74 15.32 8.41
C GLU A 182 -6.36 15.21 7.73
N SER A 183 -5.91 13.99 7.44
CA SER A 183 -4.62 13.73 6.77
C SER A 183 -4.68 13.82 5.25
N MET A 184 -5.87 13.96 4.64
CA MET A 184 -6.05 13.83 3.19
C MET A 184 -5.25 14.87 2.40
N PHE A 185 -5.35 16.16 2.75
CA PHE A 185 -4.65 17.21 2.03
C PHE A 185 -3.13 17.19 2.23
N ALA A 186 -2.66 16.80 3.42
CA ALA A 186 -1.25 16.61 3.69
C ALA A 186 -0.68 15.45 2.87
N GLN A 187 -1.42 14.33 2.80
CA GLN A 187 -1.05 13.18 1.98
C GLN A 187 -1.09 13.49 0.48
N LEU A 188 -2.12 14.23 0.02
CA LEU A 188 -2.23 14.68 -1.36
C LEU A 188 -1.06 15.58 -1.75
N SER A 189 -0.70 16.54 -0.89
CA SER A 189 0.43 17.44 -1.10
C SER A 189 1.75 16.68 -1.23
N ALA A 190 2.03 15.75 -0.30
CA ALA A 190 3.24 14.92 -0.35
C ALA A 190 3.30 14.11 -1.66
N ARG A 191 2.20 13.43 -2.04
CA ARG A 191 2.14 12.64 -3.28
C ARG A 191 2.27 13.51 -4.53
N PHE A 192 1.61 14.66 -4.56
CA PHE A 192 1.68 15.60 -5.68
C PHE A 192 3.12 16.08 -5.93
N PHE A 193 3.84 16.47 -4.89
CA PHE A 193 5.21 16.94 -5.04
C PHE A 193 6.18 15.79 -5.34
N PHE A 194 6.09 14.66 -4.67
CA PHE A 194 6.94 13.51 -5.03
C PHE A 194 6.66 12.96 -6.43
N MET A 195 5.43 13.09 -6.93
CA MET A 195 5.10 12.81 -8.32
C MET A 195 5.93 13.66 -9.29
N LEU A 196 6.12 14.95 -8.99
CA LEU A 196 6.99 15.82 -9.81
C LEU A 196 8.44 15.36 -9.79
N THR A 197 8.92 14.86 -8.64
CA THR A 197 10.25 14.25 -8.52
C THR A 197 10.39 13.04 -9.42
N ILE A 198 9.45 12.11 -9.35
CA ILE A 198 9.44 10.90 -10.18
C ILE A 198 9.39 11.26 -11.66
N THR A 199 8.54 12.21 -12.03
CA THR A 199 8.44 12.70 -13.42
C THR A 199 9.73 13.33 -13.89
N GLY A 200 10.40 14.12 -13.04
CA GLY A 200 11.70 14.73 -13.36
C GLY A 200 12.79 13.69 -13.69
N VAL A 201 12.77 12.55 -13.00
CA VAL A 201 13.72 11.45 -13.28
C VAL A 201 13.25 10.61 -14.47
N VAL A 202 12.01 10.11 -14.45
CA VAL A 202 11.48 9.21 -15.49
C VAL A 202 11.40 9.93 -16.86
N GLY A 203 11.12 11.22 -16.90
CA GLY A 203 11.19 12.04 -18.12
C GLY A 203 12.58 12.03 -18.78
N GLY A 204 13.62 11.72 -18.03
CA GLY A 204 14.97 11.53 -18.52
C GLY A 204 15.12 10.44 -19.57
N PHE A 205 14.26 9.40 -19.57
CA PHE A 205 14.23 8.38 -20.64
C PHE A 205 13.90 8.97 -22.01
N ALA A 206 12.98 9.93 -22.07
CA ALA A 206 12.64 10.63 -23.30
C ALA A 206 13.66 11.72 -23.62
N ALA A 207 14.12 12.47 -22.61
CA ALA A 207 15.13 13.51 -22.77
C ALA A 207 16.46 12.93 -23.30
N ALA A 208 16.85 11.72 -22.88
CA ALA A 208 18.03 11.04 -23.39
C ALA A 208 17.99 10.77 -24.91
N LYS A 209 16.78 10.64 -25.48
CA LYS A 209 16.52 10.42 -26.91
C LYS A 209 16.28 11.69 -27.72
N THR A 210 16.33 12.88 -27.08
CA THR A 210 16.18 14.16 -27.76
C THR A 210 17.47 14.50 -28.51
N ALA A 211 17.38 14.62 -29.83
CA ALA A 211 18.53 14.81 -30.71
C ALA A 211 19.04 16.25 -30.73
N ASP A 212 18.10 17.24 -30.73
CA ASP A 212 18.46 18.66 -30.70
C ASP A 212 19.07 19.03 -29.33
N PRO A 213 20.33 19.53 -29.28
CA PRO A 213 20.98 19.91 -28.03
C PRO A 213 20.29 21.05 -27.29
N ALA A 214 19.71 22.02 -28.01
CA ALA A 214 19.02 23.15 -27.41
C ALA A 214 17.72 22.71 -26.75
N GLU A 215 16.92 21.89 -27.44
CA GLU A 215 15.69 21.30 -26.90
C GLU A 215 16.01 20.36 -25.71
N LYS A 216 17.03 19.50 -25.86
CA LYS A 216 17.48 18.65 -24.76
C LYS A 216 17.86 19.44 -23.52
N SER A 217 18.60 20.56 -23.71
CA SER A 217 19.01 21.44 -22.61
C SER A 217 17.81 22.06 -21.92
N TYR A 218 16.83 22.53 -22.70
CA TYR A 218 15.61 23.11 -22.16
C TYR A 218 14.79 22.09 -21.37
N ILE A 219 14.55 20.91 -21.94
CA ILE A 219 13.79 19.83 -21.30
C ILE A 219 14.50 19.33 -20.04
N ALA A 220 15.79 19.08 -20.08
CA ALA A 220 16.55 18.59 -18.94
C ALA A 220 16.52 19.57 -17.77
N ARG A 221 16.70 20.88 -18.02
CA ARG A 221 16.59 21.91 -16.98
C ARG A 221 15.20 22.03 -16.42
N THR A 222 14.17 21.93 -17.25
CA THR A 222 12.77 21.94 -16.84
C THR A 222 12.44 20.76 -15.93
N LEU A 223 12.76 19.53 -16.36
CA LEU A 223 12.54 18.33 -15.59
C LEU A 223 13.30 18.35 -14.26
N SER A 224 14.56 18.82 -14.30
CA SER A 224 15.39 18.95 -13.10
C SER A 224 14.84 19.99 -12.12
N GLY A 225 14.38 21.13 -12.61
CA GLY A 225 13.78 22.18 -11.78
C GLY A 225 12.50 21.72 -11.10
N LEU A 226 11.58 21.11 -11.87
CA LEU A 226 10.34 20.53 -11.36
C LEU A 226 10.62 19.40 -10.37
N GLY A 227 11.56 18.51 -10.70
CA GLY A 227 11.90 17.38 -9.86
C GLY A 227 12.56 17.80 -8.53
N ALA A 228 13.47 18.77 -8.56
CA ALA A 228 14.10 19.31 -7.34
C ALA A 228 13.08 20.04 -6.46
N MET A 229 12.22 20.87 -7.05
CA MET A 229 11.11 21.51 -6.33
C MET A 229 10.20 20.44 -5.69
N GLY A 230 9.85 19.41 -6.46
CA GLY A 230 9.06 18.29 -5.98
C GLY A 230 9.69 17.59 -4.80
N ALA A 231 11.01 17.31 -4.84
CA ALA A 231 11.73 16.65 -3.77
C ALA A 231 11.71 17.47 -2.47
N VAL A 232 11.97 18.78 -2.54
CA VAL A 232 11.98 19.67 -1.38
C VAL A 232 10.57 19.84 -0.79
N LEU A 233 9.59 20.21 -1.63
CA LEU A 233 8.23 20.46 -1.17
C LEU A 233 7.52 19.16 -0.77
N GLY A 234 7.84 18.04 -1.41
CA GLY A 234 7.36 16.71 -1.02
C GLY A 234 7.85 16.31 0.36
N THR A 235 9.12 16.57 0.66
CA THR A 235 9.68 16.36 2.01
C THR A 235 9.00 17.24 3.05
N ALA A 236 8.81 18.54 2.77
CA ALA A 236 8.06 19.43 3.66
C ALA A 236 6.62 18.95 3.88
N SER A 237 5.95 18.49 2.82
CA SER A 237 4.59 17.93 2.91
C SER A 237 4.54 16.63 3.69
N LEU A 238 5.62 15.82 3.69
CA LEU A 238 5.72 14.63 4.51
C LEU A 238 5.76 14.97 6.02
N TYR A 239 6.45 16.05 6.40
CA TYR A 239 6.41 16.56 7.78
C TYR A 239 5.00 17.06 8.14
N TRP A 240 4.33 17.76 7.22
CA TRP A 240 2.92 18.12 7.44
C TRP A 240 2.06 16.88 7.63
N PHE A 241 2.19 15.86 6.77
CA PHE A 241 1.46 14.60 6.94
C PHE A 241 1.75 13.95 8.30
N ALA A 242 3.01 13.91 8.74
CA ALA A 242 3.37 13.37 10.04
C ALA A 242 2.69 14.12 11.20
N SER A 243 2.49 15.44 11.09
CA SER A 243 1.79 16.24 12.09
C SER A 243 0.28 15.99 12.19
N THR A 244 -0.32 15.37 11.16
CA THR A 244 -1.75 14.99 11.16
C THR A 244 -2.00 13.58 11.70
N LEU A 245 -0.94 12.84 12.09
CA LEU A 245 -1.08 11.50 12.61
C LEU A 245 -1.72 11.50 14.00
N THR A 246 -2.57 10.52 14.23
CA THR A 246 -3.18 10.30 15.55
C THR A 246 -2.15 9.82 16.58
N SER A 247 -2.47 9.94 17.86
CA SER A 247 -1.61 9.44 18.95
C SER A 247 -1.24 7.96 18.76
N ASP A 248 -2.21 7.12 18.40
CA ASP A 248 -1.98 5.70 18.16
C ASP A 248 -1.01 5.48 16.98
N ALA A 249 -1.21 6.19 15.86
CA ALA A 249 -0.33 6.10 14.71
C ALA A 249 1.10 6.56 15.03
N THR A 250 1.23 7.56 15.91
CA THR A 250 2.53 8.04 16.40
C THR A 250 3.23 6.97 17.24
N ILE A 251 2.52 6.32 18.17
CA ILE A 251 3.05 5.20 18.97
C ILE A 251 3.48 4.04 18.07
N VAL A 252 2.63 3.66 17.11
CA VAL A 252 2.94 2.59 16.16
C VAL A 252 4.18 2.92 15.33
N SER A 253 4.30 4.17 14.87
CA SER A 253 5.47 4.64 14.11
C SER A 253 6.73 4.58 14.95
N ALA A 254 6.70 5.09 16.18
CA ALA A 254 7.85 5.09 17.09
C ALA A 254 8.31 3.66 17.43
N THR A 255 7.37 2.70 17.50
CA THR A 255 7.68 1.31 17.87
C THR A 255 8.14 0.45 16.70
N ARG A 256 7.67 0.74 15.46
CA ARG A 256 7.82 -0.15 14.30
C ARG A 256 8.61 0.40 13.15
N MET A 257 8.87 1.72 13.12
CA MET A 257 9.67 2.30 12.05
C MET A 257 11.11 1.78 12.18
N PRO A 258 11.70 1.25 11.09
CA PRO A 258 13.10 0.86 11.11
C PRO A 258 14.00 2.06 11.46
N GLU A 259 15.03 1.88 12.27
CA GLU A 259 16.00 2.92 12.63
C GLU A 259 16.66 3.54 11.39
N SER A 260 16.86 2.75 10.34
CA SER A 260 17.42 3.18 9.06
C SER A 260 16.49 4.05 8.23
N PHE A 261 15.20 4.14 8.56
CA PHE A 261 14.20 4.84 7.72
C PHE A 261 14.57 6.30 7.45
N ALA A 262 14.87 7.06 8.49
CA ALA A 262 15.24 8.47 8.34
C ALA A 262 16.51 8.62 7.49
N THR A 263 17.53 7.80 7.75
CA THR A 263 18.78 7.79 6.97
C THR A 263 18.53 7.48 5.50
N MET A 264 17.70 6.50 5.19
CA MET A 264 17.35 6.15 3.81
C MET A 264 16.61 7.30 3.10
N MET A 265 15.65 7.93 3.78
CA MET A 265 14.90 9.07 3.21
C MET A 265 15.79 10.29 2.95
N TRP A 266 16.69 10.62 3.88
CA TRP A 266 17.65 11.70 3.67
C TRP A 266 18.67 11.40 2.57
N ALA A 267 19.14 10.15 2.47
CA ALA A 267 20.02 9.71 1.40
C ALA A 267 19.31 9.79 0.04
N ALA A 268 18.05 9.33 -0.05
CA ALA A 268 17.23 9.45 -1.25
C ALA A 268 17.07 10.91 -1.69
N LEU A 269 16.76 11.81 -0.76
CA LEU A 269 16.64 13.23 -1.03
C LEU A 269 17.95 13.82 -1.55
N ALA A 270 19.06 13.57 -0.85
CA ALA A 270 20.38 14.09 -1.22
C ALA A 270 20.81 13.61 -2.62
N VAL A 271 20.73 12.30 -2.89
CA VAL A 271 21.10 11.75 -4.19
C VAL A 271 20.19 12.29 -5.30
N THR A 272 18.90 12.43 -5.04
CA THR A 272 17.93 12.98 -5.99
C THR A 272 18.22 14.45 -6.32
N LEU A 273 18.54 15.26 -5.31
CA LEU A 273 18.91 16.66 -5.52
C LEU A 273 20.24 16.81 -6.25
N VAL A 274 21.24 15.97 -5.96
CA VAL A 274 22.50 15.90 -6.71
C VAL A 274 22.24 15.52 -8.18
N TYR A 275 21.40 14.53 -8.44
CA TYR A 275 20.98 14.18 -9.80
C TYR A 275 20.39 15.39 -10.54
N PHE A 276 19.45 16.11 -9.94
CA PHE A 276 18.81 17.26 -10.57
C PHE A 276 19.77 18.44 -10.73
N ALA A 277 20.64 18.70 -9.77
CA ALA A 277 21.65 19.73 -9.89
C ALA A 277 22.62 19.43 -11.05
N LEU A 278 23.09 18.18 -11.16
CA LEU A 278 23.98 17.74 -12.21
C LEU A 278 23.35 17.83 -13.61
N THR A 279 22.09 17.37 -13.75
CA THR A 279 21.38 17.37 -15.03
C THR A 279 20.90 18.76 -15.44
N ALA A 280 20.64 19.67 -14.50
CA ALA A 280 20.38 21.08 -14.79
C ALA A 280 21.66 21.80 -15.25
N TRP A 281 22.80 21.54 -14.59
CA TRP A 281 24.09 22.14 -14.94
C TRP A 281 24.63 21.61 -16.25
N ARG A 282 24.65 20.28 -16.43
CA ARG A 282 25.12 19.61 -17.65
C ARG A 282 24.02 18.74 -18.25
N PRO A 283 23.11 19.31 -19.07
CA PRO A 283 22.00 18.57 -19.69
C PRO A 283 22.41 17.34 -20.51
N SER A 284 23.61 17.32 -21.04
CA SER A 284 24.16 16.19 -21.80
C SER A 284 24.31 14.90 -20.96
N VAL A 285 24.50 15.02 -19.63
CA VAL A 285 24.62 13.86 -18.74
C VAL A 285 23.28 13.20 -18.45
N MET A 286 22.15 13.84 -18.78
CA MET A 286 20.83 13.19 -18.75
C MET A 286 20.76 12.17 -19.89
N ASN A 287 21.30 10.99 -19.63
CA ASN A 287 21.41 9.86 -20.54
C ASN A 287 20.70 8.63 -19.95
N LEU A 288 20.57 7.58 -20.75
CA LEU A 288 19.86 6.36 -20.36
C LEU A 288 20.44 5.70 -19.09
N PRO A 289 21.78 5.43 -19.00
CA PRO A 289 22.34 4.81 -17.80
C PRO A 289 22.10 5.60 -16.51
N LEU A 290 22.31 6.92 -16.55
CA LEU A 290 22.10 7.77 -15.37
C LEU A 290 20.61 7.83 -14.98
N THR A 291 19.70 7.87 -15.95
CA THR A 291 18.25 7.86 -15.70
C THR A 291 17.81 6.51 -15.09
N VAL A 292 18.31 5.39 -15.59
CA VAL A 292 18.05 4.07 -14.99
C VAL A 292 18.54 4.03 -13.55
N ALA A 293 19.78 4.43 -13.30
CA ALA A 293 20.34 4.46 -11.95
C ALA A 293 19.52 5.35 -10.99
N ALA A 294 19.16 6.55 -11.43
CA ALA A 294 18.32 7.46 -10.63
C ALA A 294 16.93 6.89 -10.36
N THR A 295 16.31 6.23 -11.34
CA THR A 295 15.00 5.56 -11.16
C THR A 295 15.10 4.43 -10.13
N LEU A 296 16.15 3.63 -10.16
CA LEU A 296 16.38 2.57 -9.18
C LEU A 296 16.63 3.14 -7.77
N VAL A 297 17.40 4.23 -7.67
CA VAL A 297 17.62 4.91 -6.38
C VAL A 297 16.30 5.42 -5.80
N ILE A 298 15.46 6.08 -6.61
CA ILE A 298 14.13 6.54 -6.15
C ILE A 298 13.26 5.35 -5.73
N LEU A 299 13.26 4.26 -6.47
CA LEU A 299 12.46 3.08 -6.15
C LEU A 299 12.89 2.46 -4.81
N VAL A 300 14.19 2.25 -4.62
CA VAL A 300 14.74 1.50 -3.48
C VAL A 300 14.88 2.36 -2.23
N LEU A 301 15.39 3.60 -2.35
CA LEU A 301 15.65 4.47 -1.19
C LEU A 301 14.52 5.45 -0.90
N GLY A 302 13.64 5.73 -1.85
CA GLY A 302 12.53 6.66 -1.70
C GLY A 302 11.17 5.94 -1.56
N LEU A 303 10.70 5.31 -2.64
CA LEU A 303 9.35 4.74 -2.70
C LEU A 303 9.17 3.53 -1.77
N ALA A 304 10.07 2.56 -1.78
CA ALA A 304 9.92 1.36 -0.95
C ALA A 304 9.89 1.71 0.56
N PRO A 305 10.78 2.54 1.12
CA PRO A 305 10.67 2.99 2.49
C PRO A 305 9.41 3.81 2.77
N SER A 306 8.99 4.70 1.87
CA SER A 306 7.80 5.53 2.08
C SER A 306 6.51 4.70 2.08
N GLU A 307 6.38 3.70 1.22
CA GLU A 307 5.25 2.77 1.23
C GLU A 307 5.29 1.86 2.48
N THR A 308 6.47 1.46 2.92
CA THR A 308 6.63 0.75 4.20
C THR A 308 6.19 1.61 5.38
N ALA A 309 6.57 2.88 5.42
CA ALA A 309 6.15 3.83 6.45
C ALA A 309 4.63 4.03 6.45
N ARG A 310 4.02 4.21 5.26
CA ARG A 310 2.57 4.30 5.11
C ARG A 310 1.84 3.07 5.67
N GLU A 311 2.38 1.90 5.45
CA GLU A 311 1.84 0.64 5.96
C GLU A 311 1.99 0.52 7.49
N ILE A 312 3.09 1.02 8.03
CA ILE A 312 3.37 1.01 9.47
C ILE A 312 2.41 1.94 10.21
N VAL A 313 2.24 3.18 9.76
CA VAL A 313 1.38 4.17 10.46
C VAL A 313 -0.10 3.78 10.45
N ARG A 314 -0.52 2.94 9.51
CA ARG A 314 -1.89 2.42 9.42
C ARG A 314 -2.19 1.29 10.40
N LYS A 315 -1.20 0.47 10.73
CA LYS A 315 -1.40 -0.72 11.58
C LYS A 315 -1.92 -0.35 12.99
N PRO A 316 -2.72 -1.24 13.60
CA PRO A 316 -3.15 -2.59 13.16
C PRO A 316 -4.39 -2.60 12.24
N TRP A 317 -4.82 -1.45 11.75
CA TRP A 317 -6.03 -1.27 10.95
C TRP A 317 -5.76 -1.41 9.46
N VAL A 318 -6.76 -1.81 8.69
CA VAL A 318 -6.70 -1.85 7.22
C VAL A 318 -7.73 -0.96 6.55
N ALA A 319 -8.83 -0.62 7.23
CA ALA A 319 -9.81 0.32 6.74
C ALA A 319 -10.46 1.09 7.89
N GLY A 320 -10.49 2.39 7.80
CA GLY A 320 -11.28 3.31 8.62
C GLY A 320 -11.13 3.17 10.14
N ARG A 321 -10.08 2.55 10.63
CA ARG A 321 -9.85 2.24 12.06
C ARG A 321 -10.98 1.40 12.71
N PHE A 322 -11.74 0.67 11.93
CA PHE A 322 -12.74 -0.27 12.44
C PHE A 322 -12.52 -1.70 11.95
N VAL A 323 -11.86 -1.91 10.79
CA VAL A 323 -11.46 -3.22 10.30
C VAL A 323 -9.99 -3.45 10.61
N TYR A 324 -9.70 -4.43 11.45
CA TYR A 324 -8.33 -4.83 11.76
C TYR A 324 -7.67 -5.63 10.63
N ALA A 325 -6.33 -5.69 10.65
CA ALA A 325 -5.56 -6.45 9.67
C ALA A 325 -5.88 -7.96 9.66
N ASN A 326 -6.32 -8.50 10.79
CA ASN A 326 -6.80 -9.89 10.93
C ASN A 326 -8.30 -10.05 10.61
N GLN A 327 -8.91 -9.06 9.97
CA GLN A 327 -10.32 -9.01 9.56
C GLN A 327 -11.35 -8.90 10.69
N ILE A 328 -10.96 -8.79 11.94
CA ILE A 328 -11.89 -8.52 13.04
C ILE A 328 -12.43 -7.09 12.90
N ILE A 329 -13.72 -6.93 13.09
CA ILE A 329 -14.37 -5.62 13.22
C ILE A 329 -14.29 -5.19 14.67
N GLY A 330 -13.49 -4.16 14.94
CA GLY A 330 -13.18 -3.73 16.31
C GLY A 330 -14.04 -2.60 16.84
N ARG A 331 -14.89 -1.99 15.99
CA ARG A 331 -15.70 -0.82 16.37
C ARG A 331 -17.06 -0.83 15.68
N ASP A 332 -18.08 -0.34 16.38
CA ASP A 332 -19.39 -0.12 15.80
C ASP A 332 -19.35 1.01 14.76
N VAL A 333 -20.08 0.81 13.67
CA VAL A 333 -20.39 1.84 12.67
C VAL A 333 -21.89 1.80 12.41
N PRO A 334 -22.71 2.44 13.28
CA PRO A 334 -24.16 2.37 13.23
C PRO A 334 -24.75 2.81 11.88
N ALA A 335 -24.18 3.82 11.24
CA ALA A 335 -24.61 4.28 9.91
C ALA A 335 -24.52 3.22 8.81
N LEU A 336 -23.67 2.19 9.00
CA LEU A 336 -23.50 1.07 8.08
C LEU A 336 -24.04 -0.24 8.64
N GLU A 337 -24.77 -0.19 9.76
CA GLU A 337 -25.28 -1.36 10.50
C GLU A 337 -24.18 -2.35 10.91
N VAL A 338 -22.94 -1.87 10.99
CA VAL A 338 -21.77 -2.66 11.37
C VAL A 338 -21.62 -2.64 12.89
N LYS A 339 -21.46 -3.82 13.49
CA LYS A 339 -21.21 -3.98 14.92
C LYS A 339 -19.83 -4.56 15.17
N SER A 340 -19.21 -4.14 16.27
CA SER A 340 -17.96 -4.73 16.77
C SER A 340 -18.17 -6.22 17.06
N GLU A 341 -17.20 -7.02 16.65
CA GLU A 341 -17.18 -8.46 16.90
C GLU A 341 -16.47 -8.82 18.22
N LEU A 342 -15.79 -7.86 18.84
CA LEU A 342 -15.05 -8.11 20.08
C LEU A 342 -15.89 -8.69 21.21
N PRO A 343 -17.14 -8.22 21.50
CA PRO A 343 -17.98 -8.81 22.52
C PRO A 343 -18.39 -10.25 22.21
N VAL A 344 -18.66 -10.56 20.95
CA VAL A 344 -19.05 -11.91 20.52
C VAL A 344 -17.86 -12.86 20.60
N LEU A 345 -16.68 -12.42 20.19
CA LEU A 345 -15.45 -13.18 20.29
C LEU A 345 -15.04 -13.44 21.74
N SER A 346 -15.21 -12.45 22.62
CA SER A 346 -14.95 -12.63 24.05
C SER A 346 -15.84 -13.67 24.71
N LYS A 347 -17.10 -13.78 24.28
CA LYS A 347 -18.06 -14.71 24.84
C LYS A 347 -17.99 -16.11 24.23
N ASN A 348 -17.93 -16.19 22.91
CA ASN A 348 -18.13 -17.41 22.15
C ASN A 348 -16.86 -17.95 21.47
N GLY A 349 -15.85 -17.09 21.25
CA GLY A 349 -14.63 -17.43 20.53
C GLY A 349 -14.79 -17.64 19.02
N PHE A 350 -13.67 -17.86 18.34
CA PHE A 350 -13.62 -18.18 16.92
C PHE A 350 -14.07 -19.59 16.62
N LEU A 351 -13.76 -20.56 17.47
CA LEU A 351 -14.13 -21.97 17.26
C LEU A 351 -15.64 -22.13 17.09
N ALA A 352 -16.43 -21.40 17.87
CA ALA A 352 -17.87 -21.45 17.79
C ALA A 352 -18.46 -20.55 16.67
N THR A 353 -17.83 -19.40 16.39
CA THR A 353 -18.43 -18.36 15.55
C THR A 353 -17.88 -18.29 14.13
N HIS A 354 -16.70 -18.83 13.88
CA HIS A 354 -16.08 -18.75 12.55
C HIS A 354 -16.87 -19.55 11.51
N PRO A 355 -17.36 -18.93 10.42
CA PRO A 355 -18.29 -19.60 9.48
C PRO A 355 -17.65 -20.78 8.73
N PHE A 356 -16.34 -20.76 8.56
CA PHE A 356 -15.59 -21.81 7.86
C PHE A 356 -14.94 -22.83 8.82
N MET A 357 -15.29 -22.80 10.11
CA MET A 357 -14.80 -23.79 11.06
C MET A 357 -15.51 -25.12 10.82
N PRO A 358 -14.78 -26.20 10.49
CA PRO A 358 -15.34 -27.55 10.41
C PRO A 358 -16.02 -27.96 11.73
N GLU A 359 -17.13 -28.65 11.64
CA GLU A 359 -17.95 -29.00 12.81
C GLU A 359 -17.17 -29.81 13.84
N ASN A 360 -16.34 -30.76 13.41
CA ASN A 360 -15.48 -31.58 14.27
C ASN A 360 -14.37 -30.79 14.98
N LEU A 361 -14.05 -29.58 14.51
CA LEU A 361 -13.02 -28.72 15.11
C LEU A 361 -13.61 -27.61 16.00
N ARG A 362 -14.93 -27.51 16.11
CA ARG A 362 -15.58 -26.55 17.04
C ARG A 362 -15.39 -26.90 18.50
N LYS A 363 -15.24 -28.22 18.81
CA LYS A 363 -14.97 -28.76 20.14
C LYS A 363 -13.85 -29.79 20.05
N PRO A 364 -12.62 -29.33 19.77
CA PRO A 364 -11.50 -30.24 19.53
C PRO A 364 -11.12 -31.00 20.83
N SER A 365 -10.99 -32.33 20.75
CA SER A 365 -10.67 -33.20 21.88
C SER A 365 -9.31 -33.88 21.75
N GLY A 366 -8.93 -34.30 20.55
CA GLY A 366 -7.66 -34.94 20.27
C GLY A 366 -6.54 -33.92 19.94
N LYS A 367 -5.27 -34.31 20.14
CA LYS A 367 -4.11 -33.46 19.89
C LYS A 367 -4.13 -32.90 18.44
N TRP A 368 -4.40 -33.74 17.46
CA TRP A 368 -4.49 -33.30 16.07
C TRP A 368 -5.60 -32.27 15.86
N GLU A 369 -6.79 -32.52 16.40
CA GLU A 369 -7.93 -31.61 16.28
C GLU A 369 -7.62 -30.23 16.92
N ARG A 370 -6.95 -30.22 18.07
CA ARG A 370 -6.56 -29.01 18.79
C ARG A 370 -5.55 -28.19 17.98
N LEU A 371 -4.53 -28.84 17.42
CA LEU A 371 -3.54 -28.16 16.59
C LEU A 371 -4.16 -27.60 15.30
N GLU A 372 -5.03 -28.36 14.64
CA GLU A 372 -5.71 -27.94 13.42
C GLU A 372 -6.72 -26.82 13.71
N ALA A 373 -7.46 -26.90 14.80
CA ALA A 373 -8.33 -25.81 15.25
C ALA A 373 -7.52 -24.53 15.55
N GLY A 374 -6.41 -24.66 16.27
CA GLY A 374 -5.51 -23.56 16.57
C GLY A 374 -4.94 -22.90 15.31
N ARG A 375 -4.57 -23.70 14.31
CA ARG A 375 -4.12 -23.22 12.99
C ARG A 375 -5.17 -22.35 12.30
N LEU A 376 -6.42 -22.80 12.28
CA LEU A 376 -7.50 -22.09 11.60
C LEU A 376 -7.87 -20.76 12.28
N ILE A 377 -7.69 -20.65 13.60
CA ILE A 377 -7.96 -19.42 14.34
C ILE A 377 -6.72 -18.53 14.54
N ALA A 378 -5.52 -18.98 14.12
CA ALA A 378 -4.28 -18.20 14.27
C ALA A 378 -4.24 -17.00 13.33
N ALA A 379 -5.00 -15.97 13.65
CA ALA A 379 -5.09 -14.73 12.89
C ALA A 379 -3.78 -13.90 12.89
N CYS A 380 -2.72 -14.37 13.53
CA CYS A 380 -1.40 -13.73 13.59
C CYS A 380 -0.72 -13.65 12.22
N SER A 381 -0.97 -14.60 11.35
CA SER A 381 -0.40 -14.75 10.02
C SER A 381 -0.72 -13.60 9.05
N SER A 382 -1.73 -12.80 9.33
CA SER A 382 -2.03 -11.58 8.57
C SER A 382 -0.94 -10.50 8.68
N CYS A 383 -0.09 -10.56 9.73
CA CYS A 383 0.96 -9.58 10.02
C CYS A 383 2.32 -10.20 10.35
N HIS A 384 2.36 -11.47 10.72
CA HIS A 384 3.55 -12.20 11.11
C HIS A 384 3.77 -13.40 10.21
N SER A 385 5.01 -13.64 9.79
CA SER A 385 5.31 -14.94 9.22
C SER A 385 5.29 -16.00 10.32
N LEU A 386 4.78 -17.19 10.00
CA LEU A 386 4.80 -18.34 10.90
C LEU A 386 6.10 -19.14 10.79
N THR A 387 7.06 -18.66 10.01
CA THR A 387 8.39 -19.24 9.84
C THR A 387 9.44 -18.34 10.51
N ASP A 388 10.69 -18.79 10.59
CA ASP A 388 11.83 -18.02 11.13
C ASP A 388 12.34 -16.95 10.17
N THR A 389 11.90 -17.00 8.92
CA THR A 389 12.18 -16.03 7.87
C THR A 389 10.96 -15.16 7.57
N GLY A 390 11.14 -14.14 6.73
CA GLY A 390 10.04 -13.27 6.33
C GLY A 390 9.79 -12.10 7.28
N ILE A 391 8.58 -11.55 7.23
CA ILE A 391 8.22 -10.34 7.98
C ILE A 391 7.81 -10.70 9.41
N ARG A 392 8.54 -10.18 10.40
CA ARG A 392 8.21 -10.31 11.82
C ARG A 392 7.93 -11.78 12.20
N PRO A 393 8.93 -12.67 12.06
CA PRO A 393 8.76 -14.08 12.35
C PRO A 393 8.24 -14.29 13.77
N ILE A 394 7.12 -14.99 13.93
CA ILE A 394 6.45 -15.12 15.23
C ILE A 394 7.35 -15.82 16.27
N ALA A 395 8.17 -16.75 15.81
CA ALA A 395 9.12 -17.47 16.65
C ALA A 395 10.13 -16.57 17.37
N LYS A 396 10.42 -15.37 16.86
CA LYS A 396 11.35 -14.41 17.48
C LYS A 396 10.78 -13.66 18.68
N TYR A 397 9.47 -13.72 18.88
CA TYR A 397 8.80 -13.01 19.99
C TYR A 397 8.64 -13.89 21.22
N PHE A 398 8.95 -15.18 21.13
CA PHE A 398 8.85 -16.11 22.24
C PHE A 398 10.23 -16.66 22.62
N PRO A 399 10.46 -16.92 23.94
CA PRO A 399 11.67 -17.62 24.40
C PRO A 399 11.85 -18.97 23.69
N ALA A 400 13.08 -19.40 23.60
CA ALA A 400 13.39 -20.66 22.92
C ALA A 400 12.70 -21.90 23.54
N GLU A 401 12.42 -21.83 24.81
CA GLU A 401 11.80 -22.88 25.61
C GLU A 401 10.30 -22.65 25.85
N ALA A 402 9.68 -21.68 25.17
CA ALA A 402 8.28 -21.34 25.36
C ALA A 402 7.40 -22.57 25.02
N ASP A 403 6.71 -23.09 26.02
CA ASP A 403 5.63 -24.05 25.86
C ASP A 403 4.28 -23.37 25.62
N ALA A 404 3.25 -24.16 25.44
CA ALA A 404 1.91 -23.61 25.18
C ALA A 404 1.39 -22.73 26.33
N ALA A 405 1.71 -23.09 27.58
CA ALA A 405 1.29 -22.33 28.76
C ALA A 405 1.99 -20.96 28.80
N GLY A 406 3.30 -20.94 28.62
CA GLY A 406 4.06 -19.69 28.58
C GLY A 406 3.64 -18.77 27.42
N ILE A 407 3.30 -19.33 26.25
CA ILE A 407 2.75 -18.57 25.13
C ILE A 407 1.37 -18.01 25.48
N ASN A 408 0.50 -18.78 26.09
CA ASN A 408 -0.82 -18.34 26.53
C ASN A 408 -0.74 -17.19 27.55
N ASP A 409 0.16 -17.28 28.52
CA ASP A 409 0.39 -16.23 29.51
C ASP A 409 0.89 -14.94 28.87
N TRP A 410 1.83 -15.04 27.94
CA TRP A 410 2.36 -13.88 27.21
C TRP A 410 1.28 -13.20 26.37
N LEU A 411 0.50 -13.97 25.63
CA LEU A 411 -0.61 -13.45 24.83
C LEU A 411 -1.70 -12.83 25.73
N SER A 412 -1.97 -13.42 26.86
CA SER A 412 -2.96 -12.94 27.84
C SER A 412 -2.55 -11.60 28.44
N ALA A 413 -1.29 -11.41 28.73
CA ALA A 413 -0.78 -10.17 29.32
C ALA A 413 -0.96 -8.95 28.39
N GLY A 414 -0.87 -9.15 27.07
CA GLY A 414 -0.96 -8.06 26.11
C GLY A 414 -2.18 -8.14 25.19
N LEU A 415 -2.27 -9.22 24.41
CA LEU A 415 -3.17 -9.30 23.26
C LEU A 415 -4.63 -9.55 23.65
N TYR A 416 -4.88 -10.47 24.57
CA TYR A 416 -6.24 -10.82 24.99
C TYR A 416 -6.92 -9.71 25.80
N ARG A 417 -6.15 -8.85 26.46
CA ARG A 417 -6.64 -7.70 27.20
C ARG A 417 -6.73 -6.42 26.37
N GLY A 418 -6.26 -6.45 25.12
CA GLY A 418 -6.31 -5.30 24.20
C GLY A 418 -5.41 -4.13 24.59
N HIS A 419 -4.35 -4.36 25.37
CA HIS A 419 -3.44 -3.30 25.82
C HIS A 419 -2.37 -2.90 24.80
N ILE A 420 -2.24 -3.63 23.68
CA ILE A 420 -1.21 -3.38 22.68
C ILE A 420 -1.81 -2.61 21.51
N VAL A 421 -1.49 -1.34 21.39
CA VAL A 421 -2.02 -0.43 20.36
C VAL A 421 -1.67 -0.85 18.93
N TYR A 422 -0.53 -1.50 18.75
CA TYR A 422 0.00 -1.89 17.43
C TYR A 422 -0.35 -3.34 17.01
N MET A 423 -1.19 -4.03 17.76
CA MET A 423 -1.76 -5.34 17.41
C MET A 423 -3.28 -5.34 17.61
N PRO A 424 -4.04 -6.08 16.79
CA PRO A 424 -5.47 -6.24 17.02
C PRO A 424 -5.73 -6.94 18.36
N PRO A 425 -6.72 -6.54 19.14
CA PRO A 425 -7.14 -7.27 20.32
C PRO A 425 -7.70 -8.64 19.93
N LEU A 426 -7.44 -9.66 20.72
CA LEU A 426 -7.97 -11.01 20.58
C LEU A 426 -8.60 -11.46 21.91
N PRO A 427 -9.78 -10.99 22.27
CA PRO A 427 -10.44 -11.34 23.53
C PRO A 427 -11.09 -12.74 23.42
N LEU A 428 -10.28 -13.78 23.39
CA LEU A 428 -10.71 -15.15 23.17
C LEU A 428 -11.02 -15.89 24.49
N PRO A 429 -12.02 -16.80 24.51
CA PRO A 429 -12.26 -17.75 25.61
C PRO A 429 -11.07 -18.69 25.81
N GLU A 430 -11.03 -19.36 26.96
CA GLU A 430 -9.94 -20.24 27.37
C GLU A 430 -9.63 -21.31 26.33
N LEU A 431 -10.63 -22.05 25.86
CA LEU A 431 -10.43 -23.08 24.83
C LEU A 431 -9.75 -22.56 23.57
N ASP A 432 -10.20 -21.42 23.05
CA ASP A 432 -9.61 -20.80 21.85
C ASP A 432 -8.15 -20.37 22.10
N ARG A 433 -7.87 -19.82 23.29
CA ARG A 433 -6.51 -19.43 23.69
C ARG A 433 -5.57 -20.62 23.77
N ASP A 434 -6.04 -21.72 24.41
CA ASP A 434 -5.26 -22.93 24.58
C ASP A 434 -4.90 -23.55 23.24
N VAL A 435 -5.89 -23.81 22.38
CA VAL A 435 -5.61 -24.40 21.05
C VAL A 435 -4.71 -23.56 20.18
N MET A 436 -4.86 -22.23 20.25
CA MET A 436 -3.98 -21.32 19.53
C MET A 436 -2.55 -21.34 20.07
N SER A 437 -2.39 -21.37 21.39
CA SER A 437 -1.08 -21.44 22.04
C SER A 437 -0.38 -22.80 21.82
N GLU A 438 -1.13 -23.88 21.81
CA GLU A 438 -0.63 -25.22 21.46
C GLU A 438 -0.14 -25.27 20.01
N PHE A 439 -0.93 -24.71 19.08
CA PHE A 439 -0.52 -24.60 17.68
C PHE A 439 0.77 -23.78 17.52
N LEU A 440 0.85 -22.62 18.16
CA LEU A 440 2.04 -21.77 18.08
C LEU A 440 3.27 -22.44 18.68
N ALA A 441 3.13 -23.12 19.82
CA ALA A 441 4.22 -23.86 20.43
C ALA A 441 4.73 -24.99 19.53
N GLU A 442 3.82 -25.75 18.91
CA GLU A 442 4.19 -26.83 17.99
C GLU A 442 4.89 -26.31 16.73
N ILE A 443 4.36 -25.25 16.13
CA ILE A 443 5.01 -24.62 14.95
C ILE A 443 6.40 -24.09 15.29
N ILE A 444 6.57 -23.44 16.44
CA ILE A 444 7.88 -22.93 16.88
C ILE A 444 8.84 -24.08 17.13
N ALA A 445 8.39 -25.16 17.73
CA ALA A 445 9.22 -26.34 17.97
C ALA A 445 9.67 -27.02 16.67
N VAL A 446 8.74 -27.24 15.74
CA VAL A 446 9.04 -27.81 14.41
C VAL A 446 9.98 -26.91 13.63
N GLN A 447 9.78 -25.61 13.68
CA GLN A 447 10.58 -24.62 12.95
C GLN A 447 12.06 -24.64 13.34
N LYS A 448 12.38 -24.90 14.61
CA LYS A 448 13.77 -25.01 15.08
C LYS A 448 14.53 -26.16 14.45
N THR A 449 13.81 -27.24 14.12
CA THR A 449 14.40 -28.47 13.59
C THR A 449 14.27 -28.57 12.07
N ASP A 450 13.15 -28.13 11.54
CA ASP A 450 12.82 -28.20 10.10
C ASP A 450 11.92 -27.02 9.68
N PRO A 451 12.49 -25.88 9.28
CA PRO A 451 11.73 -24.69 8.83
C PRO A 451 10.77 -24.97 7.67
N GLN A 452 11.16 -25.82 6.72
CA GLN A 452 10.33 -26.16 5.57
C GLN A 452 9.09 -26.97 5.97
N ARG A 453 9.24 -27.86 6.94
CA ARG A 453 8.15 -28.64 7.50
C ARG A 453 7.19 -27.77 8.29
N ALA A 454 7.70 -26.82 9.07
CA ALA A 454 6.87 -25.84 9.78
C ALA A 454 6.01 -25.02 8.80
N ALA A 455 6.60 -24.53 7.70
CA ALA A 455 5.88 -23.81 6.67
C ALA A 455 4.77 -24.68 6.02
N ASN A 456 5.05 -25.93 5.75
CA ASN A 456 4.05 -26.86 5.22
C ASN A 456 2.90 -27.08 6.21
N TYR A 457 3.20 -27.25 7.49
CA TYR A 457 2.18 -27.46 8.53
C TYR A 457 1.30 -26.20 8.72
N ALA A 458 1.90 -25.04 8.66
CA ALA A 458 1.16 -23.78 8.74
C ALA A 458 0.13 -23.62 7.60
N VAL A 459 0.48 -24.07 6.39
CA VAL A 459 -0.39 -23.95 5.20
C VAL A 459 -1.35 -25.13 5.05
N LYS A 460 -0.82 -26.35 5.09
CA LYS A 460 -1.55 -27.57 4.73
C LYS A 460 -2.17 -28.30 5.92
N GLY A 461 -1.80 -27.88 7.13
CA GLY A 461 -2.16 -28.56 8.37
C GLY A 461 -1.19 -29.70 8.74
N PHE A 462 -1.38 -30.21 9.94
CA PHE A 462 -0.60 -31.34 10.46
C PHE A 462 -1.14 -32.65 9.90
N PRO A 463 -0.28 -33.55 9.40
CA PRO A 463 -0.73 -34.91 9.06
C PRO A 463 -1.27 -35.61 10.32
N LYS A 464 -2.44 -36.28 10.20
CA LYS A 464 -3.07 -36.96 11.33
C LYS A 464 -2.12 -37.97 12.02
N ASP A 465 -1.34 -38.68 11.21
CA ASP A 465 -0.39 -39.72 11.66
C ASP A 465 0.89 -39.15 12.31
N SER A 466 1.18 -37.86 12.09
CA SER A 466 2.40 -37.22 12.63
C SER A 466 2.23 -36.72 14.07
N VAL A 467 0.99 -36.62 14.56
CA VAL A 467 0.63 -36.02 15.85
C VAL A 467 0.06 -37.08 16.82
N GLY A 468 -0.15 -38.29 16.36
CA GLY A 468 -0.58 -39.44 17.13
C GLY A 468 0.61 -40.21 17.69
N GLY A 469 1.44 -39.56 18.52
CA GLY A 469 2.35 -40.28 19.40
C GLY A 469 1.64 -40.72 20.66
N LYS A 470 1.78 -41.99 20.99
CA LYS A 470 1.22 -42.75 22.11
C LYS A 470 1.08 -41.99 23.42
#